data_29c6f15e77dfb1ddfd9de5ef58eb9efa
#
_entry.id   29c6f15e77dfb1ddfd9de5ef58eb9efa
#
_cell.length_a   1.000
_cell.length_b   1.000
_cell.length_c   1.000
_cell.angle_alpha   90.00
_cell.angle_beta   90.00
_cell.angle_gamma   90.00
#
_symmetry.space_group_name_H-M   'P 1'
#
loop_
_entity.id
_entity.type
_entity.pdbx_description
1 polymer ?
#
loop_
_entity_poly.entity_id
_entity_poly.type
_entity_poly.pdbx_seq_one_letter_code
_entity_poly.pdbx_strand_id
1 'polypeptide(L)'
;MRPMRRFISGVFVVVLAAAFVQTASAAVHRTLVGNFASPVEVVAPPWVRGSTIYVVEKGGRVVRLARGTRTVVLDIHTRVSSGDEQGLLAATFNPHKRVMWVYYTNTAGNSRVVRYRLNSGGGHVISGSGRIILRAAQPFSNHNGGTLRYHAGHLYMSLGDGGSACDPGERAQNPSTKLGKLLRRDGGTWTKVAYGLRNPWRWSFDRKTGDLYIGDVGQSSREEIDFVPASRVALPRENFGWDKWEGSLKDTCENQGLRGSGTLTFPRFEYDHSVGNTVIGGFVYRGSNMPAQRGRYFFGDLSGWLRSADARTLGNRHVLGFQVSDLVSFGENSKGELFAVSLDGPVYRLVDN
;
A
#
# COMPACT_ATOMS: atom_id res chain seq x y z
N MET A 1 34.36 74.48 40.67
CA MET A 1 33.70 73.84 39.53
C MET A 1 34.52 72.63 39.14
N ARG A 2 33.97 71.46 39.31
CA ARG A 2 34.61 70.19 38.88
C ARG A 2 33.84 69.64 37.67
N PRO A 3 34.47 69.12 36.63
CA PRO A 3 33.77 68.59 35.46
C PRO A 3 33.30 67.16 35.72
N MET A 4 32.08 66.93 35.35
CA MET A 4 31.38 65.65 35.45
C MET A 4 31.80 64.74 34.26
N ARG A 5 32.44 63.61 34.55
CA ARG A 5 32.78 62.58 33.58
C ARG A 5 31.54 61.73 33.27
N ARG A 6 31.08 61.72 32.02
CA ARG A 6 30.06 60.80 31.52
C ARG A 6 30.72 59.47 31.16
N PHE A 7 30.26 58.39 31.82
CA PHE A 7 30.56 57.02 31.42
C PHE A 7 29.56 56.61 30.32
N ILE A 8 30.02 56.25 29.17
CA ILE A 8 29.23 55.62 28.08
C ILE A 8 29.42 54.11 28.23
N SER A 9 28.40 53.39 28.72
CA SER A 9 28.36 51.94 28.73
C SER A 9 27.97 51.42 27.37
N GLY A 10 28.92 50.88 26.64
CA GLY A 10 28.64 50.16 25.37
C GLY A 10 28.10 48.77 25.67
N VAL A 11 26.86 48.49 25.24
CA VAL A 11 26.27 47.15 25.27
C VAL A 11 26.75 46.42 23.99
N PHE A 12 27.62 45.41 24.16
CA PHE A 12 27.98 44.51 23.09
C PHE A 12 26.87 43.43 22.95
N VAL A 13 26.11 43.50 21.90
CA VAL A 13 25.18 42.41 21.50
C VAL A 13 25.97 41.38 20.70
N VAL A 14 26.28 40.25 21.32
CA VAL A 14 26.84 39.08 20.61
C VAL A 14 25.71 38.35 19.91
N VAL A 15 25.60 38.49 18.57
CA VAL A 15 24.72 37.73 17.75
C VAL A 15 25.36 36.36 17.48
N LEU A 16 24.93 35.31 18.18
CA LEU A 16 25.29 33.94 17.87
C LEU A 16 24.50 33.52 16.60
N ALA A 17 25.18 33.53 15.45
CA ALA A 17 24.67 32.89 14.25
C ALA A 17 24.72 31.37 14.42
N ALA A 18 23.58 30.75 14.73
CA ALA A 18 23.43 29.30 14.65
C ALA A 18 23.50 28.89 13.18
N ALA A 19 24.65 28.36 12.75
CA ALA A 19 24.79 27.71 11.46
C ALA A 19 23.94 26.44 11.47
N PHE A 20 22.78 26.45 10.81
CA PHE A 20 22.06 25.24 10.48
C PHE A 20 22.90 24.46 9.46
N VAL A 21 23.62 23.46 9.95
CA VAL A 21 24.23 22.45 9.07
C VAL A 21 23.07 21.65 8.48
N GLN A 22 22.67 21.99 7.27
CA GLN A 22 21.74 21.22 6.49
C GLN A 22 22.48 19.94 6.08
N THR A 23 22.34 18.88 6.88
CA THR A 23 22.87 17.57 6.50
C THR A 23 22.18 17.17 5.21
N ALA A 24 22.94 17.06 4.11
CA ALA A 24 22.41 16.51 2.87
C ALA A 24 21.79 15.15 3.21
N SER A 25 20.48 14.99 2.94
CA SER A 25 19.81 13.72 3.10
C SER A 25 20.49 12.72 2.18
N ALA A 26 21.02 11.62 2.73
CA ALA A 26 21.64 10.58 1.93
C ALA A 26 20.67 10.13 0.83
N ALA A 27 21.16 10.02 -0.39
CA ALA A 27 20.33 9.67 -1.53
C ALA A 27 19.85 8.21 -1.38
N VAL A 28 18.56 7.99 -1.60
CA VAL A 28 17.98 6.64 -1.61
C VAL A 28 18.41 5.92 -2.89
N HIS A 29 18.82 4.67 -2.76
CA HIS A 29 19.19 3.78 -3.86
C HIS A 29 18.37 2.51 -3.83
N ARG A 30 18.51 1.70 -4.89
CA ARG A 30 17.92 0.36 -4.96
C ARG A 30 19.04 -0.70 -5.08
N THR A 31 18.90 -1.78 -4.33
CA THR A 31 19.77 -2.96 -4.43
C THR A 31 18.95 -4.17 -4.86
N LEU A 32 19.36 -4.85 -5.92
CA LEU A 32 18.66 -6.05 -6.40
C LEU A 32 18.71 -7.16 -5.35
N VAL A 33 17.54 -7.67 -4.98
CA VAL A 33 17.37 -8.83 -4.09
C VAL A 33 17.28 -10.13 -4.90
N GLY A 34 16.68 -10.06 -6.07
CA GLY A 34 16.57 -11.17 -7.02
C GLY A 34 15.42 -10.98 -8.01
N ASN A 35 15.40 -11.87 -9.02
CA ASN A 35 14.32 -11.92 -10.01
C ASN A 35 13.33 -13.03 -9.67
N PHE A 36 12.03 -12.77 -9.81
CA PHE A 36 10.94 -13.71 -9.55
C PHE A 36 9.98 -13.73 -10.74
N ALA A 37 9.06 -14.69 -10.77
CA ALA A 37 8.12 -14.84 -11.90
C ALA A 37 6.92 -13.90 -11.72
N SER A 38 6.95 -12.74 -12.39
CA SER A 38 5.92 -11.69 -12.29
C SER A 38 5.52 -11.40 -10.83
N PRO A 39 6.47 -10.92 -10.00
CA PRO A 39 6.19 -10.65 -8.59
C PRO A 39 5.25 -9.45 -8.47
N VAL A 40 4.29 -9.53 -7.57
CA VAL A 40 3.31 -8.46 -7.34
C VAL A 40 3.28 -7.96 -5.91
N GLU A 41 3.95 -8.64 -4.97
CA GLU A 41 4.03 -8.17 -3.59
C GLU A 41 5.20 -8.80 -2.84
N VAL A 42 5.78 -8.04 -1.91
CA VAL A 42 6.73 -8.52 -0.89
C VAL A 42 6.12 -8.31 0.47
N VAL A 43 6.09 -9.39 1.27
CA VAL A 43 5.59 -9.35 2.64
C VAL A 43 6.49 -10.15 3.57
N ALA A 44 6.44 -9.87 4.87
CA ALA A 44 7.09 -10.71 5.87
C ALA A 44 6.29 -10.72 7.18
N PRO A 45 6.05 -11.90 7.75
CA PRO A 45 5.45 -11.99 9.06
C PRO A 45 6.44 -11.56 10.16
N PRO A 46 5.97 -10.96 11.27
CA PRO A 46 6.85 -10.47 12.33
C PRO A 46 7.61 -11.57 13.07
N TRP A 47 7.19 -12.83 12.95
CA TRP A 47 7.89 -13.97 13.57
C TRP A 47 9.05 -14.53 12.73
N VAL A 48 9.31 -14.04 11.51
CA VAL A 48 10.54 -14.36 10.78
C VAL A 48 11.69 -13.45 11.21
N ARG A 49 12.91 -13.96 11.13
CA ARG A 49 14.11 -13.22 11.51
C ARG A 49 14.93 -12.80 10.30
N GLY A 50 15.73 -11.77 10.49
CA GLY A 50 16.69 -11.30 9.49
C GLY A 50 16.04 -10.71 8.24
N SER A 51 16.62 -11.01 7.09
CA SER A 51 16.21 -10.51 5.77
C SER A 51 15.18 -11.43 5.08
N THR A 52 14.56 -12.38 5.81
CA THR A 52 13.55 -13.27 5.22
C THR A 52 12.35 -12.48 4.71
N ILE A 53 11.99 -12.70 3.45
CA ILE A 53 10.81 -12.15 2.80
C ILE A 53 10.02 -13.27 2.11
N TYR A 54 8.76 -12.99 1.82
CA TYR A 54 7.89 -13.79 0.99
C TYR A 54 7.47 -12.95 -0.21
N VAL A 55 7.67 -13.46 -1.40
CA VAL A 55 7.34 -12.83 -2.66
C VAL A 55 6.10 -13.52 -3.22
N VAL A 56 5.09 -12.74 -3.53
CA VAL A 56 3.87 -13.20 -4.18
C VAL A 56 4.10 -13.10 -5.69
N GLU A 57 4.06 -14.23 -6.38
CA GLU A 57 4.13 -14.30 -7.83
C GLU A 57 2.70 -14.40 -8.41
N LYS A 58 2.38 -13.50 -9.34
CA LYS A 58 1.04 -13.34 -9.95
C LYS A 58 0.47 -14.66 -10.48
N GLY A 59 1.34 -15.54 -11.00
CA GLY A 59 0.99 -16.86 -11.53
C GLY A 59 0.53 -17.88 -10.50
N GLY A 60 0.45 -17.53 -9.21
CA GLY A 60 -0.13 -18.41 -8.19
C GLY A 60 0.84 -19.01 -7.20
N ARG A 61 2.06 -18.45 -7.06
CA ARG A 61 3.03 -18.92 -6.08
C ARG A 61 3.33 -17.90 -5.00
N VAL A 62 3.61 -18.38 -3.80
CA VAL A 62 4.26 -17.62 -2.74
C VAL A 62 5.62 -18.22 -2.50
N VAL A 63 6.69 -17.45 -2.76
CA VAL A 63 8.08 -17.88 -2.66
C VAL A 63 8.73 -17.22 -1.45
N ARG A 64 9.24 -18.00 -0.52
CA ARG A 64 10.05 -17.51 0.60
C ARG A 64 11.49 -17.41 0.17
N LEU A 65 12.11 -16.27 0.39
CA LEU A 65 13.56 -16.06 0.27
C LEU A 65 14.16 -15.87 1.66
N ALA A 66 15.05 -16.77 2.05
CA ALA A 66 15.73 -16.70 3.33
C ALA A 66 17.19 -17.09 3.17
N ARG A 67 18.13 -16.21 3.56
CA ARG A 67 19.57 -16.46 3.46
C ARG A 67 20.01 -16.92 2.05
N GLY A 68 19.46 -16.29 1.01
CA GLY A 68 19.74 -16.63 -0.39
C GLY A 68 18.98 -17.87 -0.93
N THR A 69 18.35 -18.67 -0.07
CA THR A 69 17.59 -19.87 -0.48
C THR A 69 16.14 -19.52 -0.75
N ARG A 70 15.63 -19.98 -1.90
CA ARG A 70 14.21 -19.88 -2.30
C ARG A 70 13.46 -21.17 -1.96
N THR A 71 12.27 -21.02 -1.42
CA THR A 71 11.36 -22.14 -1.12
C THR A 71 9.95 -21.77 -1.57
N VAL A 72 9.31 -22.59 -2.39
CA VAL A 72 7.89 -22.43 -2.73
C VAL A 72 7.07 -22.84 -1.52
N VAL A 73 6.39 -21.85 -0.92
CA VAL A 73 5.56 -22.02 0.30
C VAL A 73 4.15 -22.45 -0.05
N LEU A 74 3.62 -21.89 -1.14
CA LEU A 74 2.31 -22.18 -1.70
C LEU A 74 2.43 -22.20 -3.22
N ASP A 75 1.80 -23.19 -3.85
CA ASP A 75 1.58 -23.24 -5.29
C ASP A 75 0.10 -23.55 -5.56
N ILE A 76 -0.59 -22.59 -6.17
CA ILE A 76 -1.99 -22.70 -6.57
C ILE A 76 -2.19 -22.26 -8.04
N HIS A 77 -1.13 -22.35 -8.87
CA HIS A 77 -1.16 -21.89 -10.26
C HIS A 77 -2.33 -22.44 -11.07
N THR A 78 -2.79 -23.67 -10.80
CA THR A 78 -3.96 -24.25 -11.47
C THR A 78 -5.31 -23.67 -11.02
N ARG A 79 -5.32 -22.82 -10.01
CA ARG A 79 -6.54 -22.25 -9.41
C ARG A 79 -6.72 -20.78 -9.69
N VAL A 80 -5.72 -20.11 -10.25
CA VAL A 80 -5.74 -18.68 -10.51
C VAL A 80 -5.99 -18.38 -11.98
N SER A 81 -6.65 -17.27 -12.26
CA SER A 81 -6.80 -16.71 -13.60
C SER A 81 -5.52 -15.98 -14.03
N SER A 82 -5.39 -15.68 -15.31
CA SER A 82 -4.20 -15.08 -15.94
C SER A 82 -4.54 -13.82 -16.73
N GLY A 83 -5.42 -12.96 -16.26
CA GLY A 83 -5.69 -11.66 -16.89
C GLY A 83 -4.70 -10.58 -16.45
N ASP A 84 -4.82 -9.38 -17.03
CA ASP A 84 -3.90 -8.26 -16.75
C ASP A 84 -3.86 -7.90 -15.26
N GLU A 85 -5.01 -7.69 -14.63
CA GLU A 85 -5.11 -7.43 -13.18
C GLU A 85 -5.44 -8.69 -12.37
N GLN A 86 -5.61 -9.85 -13.02
CA GLN A 86 -5.98 -11.10 -12.39
C GLN A 86 -4.76 -11.93 -12.00
N GLY A 87 -4.93 -12.85 -11.06
CA GLY A 87 -3.89 -13.74 -10.57
C GLY A 87 -3.89 -13.90 -9.05
N LEU A 88 -2.78 -14.33 -8.48
CA LEU A 88 -2.50 -14.26 -7.06
C LEU A 88 -1.97 -12.86 -6.75
N LEU A 89 -2.74 -12.05 -6.03
CA LEU A 89 -2.53 -10.60 -5.93
C LEU A 89 -1.94 -10.16 -4.58
N ALA A 90 -2.22 -10.90 -3.50
CA ALA A 90 -1.69 -10.55 -2.18
C ALA A 90 -1.55 -11.75 -1.26
N ALA A 91 -0.63 -11.59 -0.29
CA ALA A 91 -0.52 -12.45 0.87
C ALA A 91 -0.35 -11.61 2.15
N THR A 92 -0.84 -12.12 3.27
CA THR A 92 -0.53 -11.57 4.59
C THR A 92 -0.51 -12.67 5.64
N PHE A 93 0.04 -12.38 6.82
CA PHE A 93 0.26 -13.37 7.87
C PHE A 93 -0.35 -12.92 9.19
N ASN A 94 -0.79 -13.91 9.98
CA ASN A 94 -1.10 -13.65 11.38
C ASN A 94 0.20 -13.42 12.16
N PRO A 95 0.32 -12.35 12.96
CA PRO A 95 1.53 -12.05 13.69
C PRO A 95 1.84 -13.03 14.83
N HIS A 96 0.83 -13.74 15.34
CA HIS A 96 0.95 -14.62 16.51
C HIS A 96 0.80 -16.11 16.16
N LYS A 97 0.26 -16.44 14.96
CA LYS A 97 -0.05 -17.81 14.55
C LYS A 97 0.61 -18.11 13.20
N ARG A 98 0.93 -19.37 12.94
CA ARG A 98 1.43 -19.84 11.63
C ARG A 98 0.26 -19.97 10.64
N VAL A 99 -0.33 -18.83 10.31
CA VAL A 99 -1.45 -18.66 9.38
C VAL A 99 -1.08 -17.63 8.33
N MET A 100 -1.33 -17.97 7.08
CA MET A 100 -1.22 -17.12 5.92
C MET A 100 -2.61 -16.96 5.29
N TRP A 101 -2.94 -15.78 4.85
CA TRP A 101 -4.07 -15.52 3.96
C TRP A 101 -3.54 -15.09 2.62
N VAL A 102 -4.19 -15.54 1.56
CA VAL A 102 -3.90 -15.10 0.20
C VAL A 102 -5.18 -14.61 -0.47
N TYR A 103 -5.04 -13.61 -1.32
CA TYR A 103 -6.08 -13.10 -2.19
C TYR A 103 -5.73 -13.37 -3.64
N TYR A 104 -6.67 -13.96 -4.38
CA TYR A 104 -6.51 -14.26 -5.79
C TYR A 104 -7.85 -14.22 -6.52
N THR A 105 -7.78 -14.06 -7.86
CA THR A 105 -8.90 -14.33 -8.76
C THR A 105 -8.79 -15.77 -9.26
N ASN A 106 -9.88 -16.55 -9.12
CA ASN A 106 -9.89 -17.94 -9.56
C ASN A 106 -10.03 -18.05 -11.08
N THR A 107 -9.95 -19.26 -11.64
CA THR A 107 -10.03 -19.53 -13.08
C THR A 107 -11.29 -18.97 -13.78
N ALA A 108 -12.36 -18.70 -13.02
CA ALA A 108 -13.57 -18.02 -13.51
C ALA A 108 -13.50 -16.48 -13.28
N GLY A 109 -12.33 -15.91 -12.95
CA GLY A 109 -12.14 -14.49 -12.71
C GLY A 109 -12.65 -13.96 -11.35
N ASN A 110 -13.27 -14.78 -10.52
CA ASN A 110 -13.88 -14.32 -9.28
C ASN A 110 -12.90 -14.26 -8.12
N SER A 111 -13.06 -13.25 -7.26
CA SER A 111 -12.23 -13.02 -6.07
C SER A 111 -12.39 -14.09 -5.01
N ARG A 112 -11.28 -14.51 -4.44
CA ARG A 112 -11.19 -15.47 -3.33
C ARG A 112 -10.17 -15.00 -2.31
N VAL A 113 -10.54 -15.07 -1.03
CA VAL A 113 -9.57 -15.05 0.07
C VAL A 113 -9.52 -16.42 0.71
N VAL A 114 -8.33 -16.99 0.80
CA VAL A 114 -8.11 -18.31 1.37
C VAL A 114 -7.13 -18.23 2.53
N ARG A 115 -7.50 -18.87 3.64
CA ARG A 115 -6.66 -19.05 4.83
C ARG A 115 -5.95 -20.39 4.75
N TYR A 116 -4.64 -20.36 4.97
CA TYR A 116 -3.80 -21.57 5.09
C TYR A 116 -3.10 -21.64 6.45
N ARG A 117 -2.84 -22.86 6.93
CA ARG A 117 -1.91 -23.10 8.05
C ARG A 117 -0.52 -23.38 7.48
N LEU A 118 0.49 -22.85 8.15
CA LEU A 118 1.90 -23.10 7.82
C LEU A 118 2.53 -24.05 8.83
N ASN A 119 3.59 -24.73 8.41
CA ASN A 119 4.45 -25.47 9.32
C ASN A 119 5.15 -24.50 10.30
N SER A 120 5.81 -25.04 11.33
CA SER A 120 6.45 -24.25 12.39
C SER A 120 7.49 -23.26 11.88
N GLY A 121 8.24 -23.63 10.83
CA GLY A 121 9.24 -22.77 10.18
C GLY A 121 8.69 -21.76 9.19
N GLY A 122 7.38 -21.81 8.86
CA GLY A 122 6.75 -20.95 7.87
C GLY A 122 7.20 -21.22 6.42
N GLY A 123 7.88 -22.33 6.18
CA GLY A 123 8.42 -22.68 4.85
C GLY A 123 7.44 -23.37 3.93
N HIS A 124 6.36 -23.93 4.45
CA HIS A 124 5.37 -24.69 3.68
C HIS A 124 3.97 -24.57 4.26
N VAL A 125 2.99 -24.53 3.38
CA VAL A 125 1.57 -24.69 3.72
C VAL A 125 1.32 -26.15 4.12
N ILE A 126 0.57 -26.36 5.21
CA ILE A 126 0.10 -27.70 5.61
C ILE A 126 -0.98 -28.13 4.60
N SER A 127 -0.75 -29.29 3.96
CA SER A 127 -1.69 -29.86 2.97
C SER A 127 -3.11 -29.96 3.52
N GLY A 128 -4.12 -29.70 2.68
CA GLY A 128 -5.53 -29.76 3.06
C GLY A 128 -5.98 -28.65 4.03
N SER A 129 -5.10 -27.73 4.45
CA SER A 129 -5.46 -26.70 5.43
C SER A 129 -6.20 -25.49 4.84
N GLY A 130 -6.29 -25.38 3.51
CA GLY A 130 -6.92 -24.26 2.81
C GLY A 130 -8.41 -24.14 3.15
N ARG A 131 -8.83 -22.94 3.55
CA ARG A 131 -10.25 -22.60 3.81
C ARG A 131 -10.59 -21.28 3.17
N ILE A 132 -11.54 -21.28 2.24
CA ILE A 132 -12.05 -20.05 1.64
C ILE A 132 -12.83 -19.27 2.73
N ILE A 133 -12.46 -18.00 2.91
CA ILE A 133 -13.10 -17.12 3.91
C ILE A 133 -13.77 -15.92 3.26
N LEU A 134 -13.58 -15.70 1.95
CA LEU A 134 -14.33 -14.73 1.15
C LEU A 134 -14.51 -15.25 -0.27
N ARG A 135 -15.71 -15.01 -0.81
CA ARG A 135 -16.03 -15.08 -2.24
C ARG A 135 -16.69 -13.78 -2.64
N ALA A 136 -16.26 -13.21 -3.78
CA ALA A 136 -16.94 -12.12 -4.44
C ALA A 136 -16.91 -12.39 -5.95
N ALA A 137 -18.06 -12.21 -6.60
CA ALA A 137 -18.14 -12.22 -8.05
C ALA A 137 -17.48 -10.96 -8.60
N GLN A 138 -16.74 -11.10 -9.70
CA GLN A 138 -16.15 -9.99 -10.44
C GLN A 138 -16.84 -9.91 -11.80
N PRO A 139 -17.50 -8.80 -12.11
CA PRO A 139 -18.22 -8.65 -13.36
C PRO A 139 -17.29 -8.45 -14.56
N PHE A 140 -16.07 -7.91 -14.31
CA PHE A 140 -15.05 -7.68 -15.34
C PHE A 140 -13.69 -8.21 -14.87
N SER A 141 -12.72 -8.26 -15.77
CA SER A 141 -11.37 -8.78 -15.50
C SER A 141 -10.44 -7.76 -14.80
N ASN A 142 -10.82 -6.49 -14.76
CA ASN A 142 -10.05 -5.40 -14.19
C ASN A 142 -10.67 -4.88 -12.87
N HIS A 143 -10.01 -3.94 -12.23
CA HIS A 143 -10.34 -3.36 -10.92
C HIS A 143 -10.59 -4.42 -9.84
N ASN A 144 -9.73 -5.41 -9.82
CA ASN A 144 -9.86 -6.49 -8.83
C ASN A 144 -9.42 -6.05 -7.42
N GLY A 145 -8.83 -4.85 -7.28
CA GLY A 145 -8.12 -4.45 -6.09
C GLY A 145 -6.83 -5.25 -5.94
N GLY A 146 -6.23 -5.28 -4.78
CA GLY A 146 -4.98 -6.03 -4.75
C GLY A 146 -4.31 -6.25 -3.41
N THR A 147 -4.88 -5.90 -2.30
CA THR A 147 -4.15 -5.91 -1.03
C THR A 147 -4.90 -6.60 0.09
N LEU A 148 -4.13 -7.39 0.86
CA LEU A 148 -4.50 -7.93 2.17
C LEU A 148 -3.57 -7.39 3.23
N ARG A 149 -4.09 -6.98 4.40
CA ARG A 149 -3.28 -6.60 5.57
C ARG A 149 -3.90 -7.14 6.85
N TYR A 150 -3.02 -7.58 7.76
CA TYR A 150 -3.43 -7.88 9.13
C TYR A 150 -2.98 -6.72 10.02
N HIS A 151 -3.94 -6.06 10.66
CA HIS A 151 -3.68 -4.90 11.49
C HIS A 151 -4.60 -4.90 12.71
N ALA A 152 -4.08 -4.53 13.89
CA ALA A 152 -4.83 -4.39 15.13
C ALA A 152 -5.79 -5.56 15.45
N GLY A 153 -5.36 -6.80 15.19
CA GLY A 153 -6.16 -8.00 15.46
C GLY A 153 -7.11 -8.42 14.33
N HIS A 154 -7.23 -7.65 13.26
CA HIS A 154 -8.18 -7.87 12.18
C HIS A 154 -7.50 -8.09 10.82
N LEU A 155 -8.17 -8.84 9.95
CA LEU A 155 -7.79 -8.97 8.55
C LEU A 155 -8.56 -7.94 7.73
N TYR A 156 -7.85 -7.13 6.95
CA TYR A 156 -8.41 -6.16 6.02
C TYR A 156 -8.13 -6.56 4.59
N MET A 157 -9.03 -6.18 3.68
CA MET A 157 -8.84 -6.30 2.23
C MET A 157 -9.55 -5.19 1.49
N SER A 158 -9.04 -4.83 0.32
CA SER A 158 -9.75 -3.99 -0.64
C SER A 158 -10.27 -4.81 -1.82
N LEU A 159 -11.39 -4.38 -2.36
CA LEU A 159 -11.90 -4.77 -3.67
C LEU A 159 -12.21 -3.50 -4.45
N GLY A 160 -11.81 -3.47 -5.72
CA GLY A 160 -12.23 -2.42 -6.64
C GLY A 160 -13.73 -2.52 -6.97
N ASP A 161 -14.21 -1.59 -7.78
CA ASP A 161 -15.62 -1.50 -8.19
C ASP A 161 -16.08 -2.68 -9.08
N GLY A 162 -15.13 -3.50 -9.51
CA GLY A 162 -15.36 -4.69 -10.33
C GLY A 162 -15.16 -4.46 -11.81
N GLY A 163 -14.69 -3.27 -12.19
CA GLY A 163 -14.17 -3.00 -13.53
C GLY A 163 -15.08 -2.24 -14.48
N SER A 164 -14.56 -2.01 -15.68
CA SER A 164 -15.12 -1.16 -16.72
C SER A 164 -14.98 0.34 -16.40
N ALA A 165 -15.44 1.20 -17.31
CA ALA A 165 -15.47 2.64 -17.10
C ALA A 165 -16.69 3.05 -16.25
N CYS A 166 -16.53 4.07 -15.43
CA CYS A 166 -17.63 4.72 -14.71
C CYS A 166 -18.53 3.78 -13.87
N ASP A 167 -17.95 2.73 -13.29
CA ASP A 167 -18.64 1.78 -12.41
C ASP A 167 -20.09 1.46 -12.87
N PRO A 168 -20.32 0.81 -14.02
CA PRO A 168 -21.64 0.70 -14.66
C PRO A 168 -22.71 0.00 -13.81
N GLY A 169 -22.33 -0.54 -12.67
CA GLY A 169 -23.23 -1.15 -11.68
C GLY A 169 -23.35 -0.35 -10.40
N GLU A 170 -22.75 0.87 -10.34
CA GLU A 170 -22.71 1.73 -9.15
C GLU A 170 -22.26 0.99 -7.88
N ARG A 171 -21.35 0.05 -8.03
CA ARG A 171 -20.95 -0.90 -6.98
C ARG A 171 -20.15 -0.22 -5.88
N ALA A 172 -19.34 0.78 -6.24
CA ALA A 172 -18.54 1.51 -5.28
C ALA A 172 -19.39 2.20 -4.19
N GLN A 173 -20.57 2.71 -4.57
CA GLN A 173 -21.51 3.35 -3.66
C GLN A 173 -22.59 2.40 -3.11
N ASN A 174 -22.79 1.21 -3.68
CA ASN A 174 -23.84 0.29 -3.29
C ASN A 174 -23.51 -0.42 -1.97
N PRO A 175 -24.32 -0.25 -0.90
CA PRO A 175 -24.08 -0.90 0.39
C PRO A 175 -24.32 -2.41 0.36
N SER A 176 -24.98 -2.97 -0.66
CA SER A 176 -25.28 -4.41 -0.74
C SER A 176 -24.13 -5.24 -1.31
N THR A 177 -23.13 -4.63 -1.97
CA THR A 177 -21.98 -5.32 -2.53
C THR A 177 -20.70 -5.13 -1.70
N LYS A 178 -19.70 -5.98 -1.96
CA LYS A 178 -18.34 -5.85 -1.40
C LYS A 178 -17.40 -5.09 -2.33
N LEU A 179 -17.82 -4.85 -3.57
CA LEU A 179 -17.01 -4.17 -4.58
C LEU A 179 -16.90 -2.67 -4.29
N GLY A 180 -15.78 -2.06 -4.66
CA GLY A 180 -15.47 -0.66 -4.38
C GLY A 180 -15.35 -0.32 -2.88
N LYS A 181 -14.78 -1.24 -2.08
CA LYS A 181 -14.77 -1.16 -0.61
C LYS A 181 -13.44 -1.53 0.00
N LEU A 182 -13.17 -0.92 1.15
CA LEU A 182 -12.28 -1.53 2.14
C LEU A 182 -13.12 -2.36 3.10
N LEU A 183 -12.72 -3.60 3.31
CA LEU A 183 -13.40 -4.59 4.15
C LEU A 183 -12.53 -4.98 5.33
N ARG A 184 -13.12 -5.17 6.50
CA ARG A 184 -12.50 -5.73 7.71
C ARG A 184 -13.20 -7.01 8.11
N ARG A 185 -12.44 -8.02 8.54
CA ARG A 185 -13.00 -9.30 9.01
C ARG A 185 -13.05 -9.32 10.53
N ASP A 186 -14.26 -9.39 11.06
CA ASP A 186 -14.58 -9.41 12.49
C ASP A 186 -15.29 -10.73 12.83
N GLY A 187 -14.69 -11.56 13.71
CA GLY A 187 -15.32 -12.79 14.21
C GLY A 187 -15.78 -13.79 13.13
N GLY A 188 -15.36 -13.62 11.89
CA GLY A 188 -15.83 -14.46 10.77
C GLY A 188 -16.64 -13.71 9.72
N THR A 189 -17.19 -12.55 10.05
CA THR A 189 -17.97 -11.68 9.17
C THR A 189 -17.09 -10.61 8.52
N TRP A 190 -17.42 -10.21 7.29
CA TRP A 190 -16.78 -9.10 6.60
C TRP A 190 -17.62 -7.84 6.72
N THR A 191 -17.07 -6.82 7.35
CA THR A 191 -17.70 -5.52 7.57
C THR A 191 -17.08 -4.51 6.60
N LYS A 192 -17.89 -3.67 5.98
CA LYS A 192 -17.44 -2.56 5.11
C LYS A 192 -16.98 -1.42 6.00
N VAL A 193 -15.74 -0.97 5.84
CA VAL A 193 -15.15 0.12 6.63
C VAL A 193 -14.90 1.39 5.82
N ALA A 194 -14.90 1.29 4.49
CA ALA A 194 -14.89 2.43 3.57
C ALA A 194 -15.62 2.09 2.26
N TYR A 195 -16.11 3.12 1.59
CA TYR A 195 -16.88 3.09 0.33
C TYR A 195 -16.23 3.97 -0.72
N GLY A 196 -16.69 3.84 -1.97
CA GLY A 196 -16.37 4.78 -3.02
C GLY A 196 -14.93 4.67 -3.51
N LEU A 197 -14.39 3.45 -3.56
CA LEU A 197 -13.08 3.15 -4.13
C LEU A 197 -13.24 2.59 -5.55
N ARG A 198 -12.38 3.02 -6.49
CA ARG A 198 -12.38 2.53 -7.87
C ARG A 198 -11.54 1.26 -8.00
N ASN A 199 -10.24 1.37 -7.83
CA ASN A 199 -9.30 0.25 -7.89
C ASN A 199 -8.18 0.44 -6.85
N PRO A 200 -8.47 0.24 -5.56
CA PRO A 200 -7.51 0.40 -4.47
C PRO A 200 -6.43 -0.69 -4.55
N TRP A 201 -5.42 -0.42 -5.39
CA TRP A 201 -4.43 -1.40 -5.80
C TRP A 201 -3.50 -1.76 -4.67
N ARG A 202 -2.74 -0.78 -4.13
CA ARG A 202 -1.85 -1.00 -2.98
C ARG A 202 -2.14 0.01 -1.88
N TRP A 203 -2.19 -0.51 -0.67
CA TRP A 203 -2.40 0.30 0.52
C TRP A 203 -1.70 -0.32 1.72
N SER A 204 -1.44 0.47 2.73
CA SER A 204 -0.77 0.01 3.94
C SER A 204 -1.22 0.77 5.17
N PHE A 205 -1.03 0.15 6.32
CA PHE A 205 -1.03 0.83 7.61
C PHE A 205 0.39 1.24 7.96
N ASP A 206 0.57 2.47 8.44
CA ASP A 206 1.80 2.83 9.12
C ASP A 206 1.95 1.97 10.38
N ARG A 207 2.97 1.14 10.44
CA ARG A 207 3.20 0.21 11.55
C ARG A 207 3.44 0.88 12.90
N LYS A 208 3.74 2.21 12.92
CA LYS A 208 3.95 2.99 14.14
C LYS A 208 2.68 3.68 14.61
N THR A 209 1.92 4.30 13.72
CA THR A 209 0.75 5.13 14.06
C THR A 209 -0.57 4.43 13.83
N GLY A 210 -0.62 3.44 12.92
CA GLY A 210 -1.85 2.79 12.48
C GLY A 210 -2.62 3.60 11.43
N ASP A 211 -2.09 4.72 10.96
CA ASP A 211 -2.69 5.50 9.89
C ASP A 211 -2.71 4.70 8.60
N LEU A 212 -3.77 4.86 7.82
CA LEU A 212 -4.00 4.13 6.56
C LEU A 212 -3.72 5.04 5.36
N TYR A 213 -3.02 4.49 4.38
CA TYR A 213 -2.71 5.11 3.09
C TYR A 213 -3.18 4.20 1.98
N ILE A 214 -4.00 4.70 1.05
CA ILE A 214 -4.54 3.94 -0.08
C ILE A 214 -4.10 4.61 -1.37
N GLY A 215 -3.49 3.86 -2.29
CA GLY A 215 -3.36 4.25 -3.69
C GLY A 215 -4.58 3.70 -4.43
N ASP A 216 -5.46 4.58 -4.85
CA ASP A 216 -6.65 4.24 -5.63
C ASP A 216 -6.48 4.71 -7.07
N VAL A 217 -6.43 3.76 -7.99
CA VAL A 217 -6.17 4.04 -9.41
C VAL A 217 -7.38 4.70 -10.03
N GLY A 218 -7.18 5.90 -10.57
CA GLY A 218 -8.20 6.68 -11.23
C GLY A 218 -8.58 6.18 -12.62
N GLN A 219 -9.49 6.88 -13.30
CA GLN A 219 -9.98 6.45 -14.60
C GLN A 219 -9.27 7.15 -15.77
N SER A 220 -9.32 8.47 -15.80
CA SER A 220 -8.84 9.24 -16.96
C SER A 220 -8.26 10.60 -16.60
N SER A 221 -8.40 11.04 -15.38
CA SER A 221 -8.08 12.40 -15.00
C SER A 221 -7.17 12.51 -13.79
N ARG A 222 -7.38 11.69 -12.76
CA ARG A 222 -6.67 11.78 -11.48
C ARG A 222 -6.28 10.42 -10.95
N GLU A 223 -5.03 10.35 -10.50
CA GLU A 223 -4.52 9.32 -9.62
C GLU A 223 -4.49 9.85 -8.20
N GLU A 224 -4.81 9.03 -7.20
CA GLU A 224 -4.99 9.55 -5.84
C GLU A 224 -4.35 8.69 -4.75
N ILE A 225 -3.93 9.36 -3.67
CA ILE A 225 -3.54 8.73 -2.41
C ILE A 225 -4.44 9.25 -1.31
N ASP A 226 -5.25 8.36 -0.79
CA ASP A 226 -6.11 8.62 0.34
C ASP A 226 -5.37 8.42 1.65
N PHE A 227 -5.78 9.19 2.64
CA PHE A 227 -5.23 9.12 4.00
C PHE A 227 -6.36 9.06 5.02
N VAL A 228 -6.30 8.05 5.89
CA VAL A 228 -7.23 7.90 7.02
C VAL A 228 -6.43 7.80 8.31
N PRO A 229 -6.60 8.73 9.26
CA PRO A 229 -5.94 8.63 10.55
C PRO A 229 -6.43 7.39 11.33
N ALA A 230 -5.57 6.78 12.12
CA ALA A 230 -5.84 5.54 12.85
C ALA A 230 -7.14 5.57 13.67
N SER A 231 -7.49 6.74 14.21
CA SER A 231 -8.71 6.93 14.99
C SER A 231 -10.01 6.78 14.18
N ARG A 232 -9.92 6.81 12.83
CA ARG A 232 -11.07 6.72 11.92
C ARG A 232 -11.14 5.39 11.16
N VAL A 233 -10.09 4.58 11.17
CA VAL A 233 -10.00 3.33 10.38
C VAL A 233 -11.04 2.27 10.80
N ALA A 234 -11.51 2.30 12.03
CA ALA A 234 -12.26 1.17 12.61
C ALA A 234 -13.76 1.12 12.25
N LEU A 235 -14.33 2.14 11.66
CA LEU A 235 -15.78 2.28 11.40
C LEU A 235 -16.03 2.68 9.95
N PRO A 236 -17.24 2.43 9.40
CA PRO A 236 -17.59 2.91 8.06
C PRO A 236 -17.75 4.44 8.08
N ARG A 237 -16.62 5.15 8.06
CA ARG A 237 -16.57 6.61 8.19
C ARG A 237 -16.15 7.31 6.93
N GLU A 238 -15.44 6.60 6.02
CA GLU A 238 -14.90 7.17 4.82
C GLU A 238 -15.72 6.77 3.59
N ASN A 239 -16.01 7.76 2.74
CA ASN A 239 -16.51 7.57 1.39
C ASN A 239 -15.61 8.37 0.46
N PHE A 240 -14.81 7.71 -0.37
CA PHE A 240 -13.85 8.34 -1.26
C PHE A 240 -14.48 8.87 -2.56
N GLY A 241 -15.78 8.66 -2.73
CA GLY A 241 -16.59 9.39 -3.69
C GLY A 241 -16.74 8.78 -5.07
N TRP A 242 -15.93 7.74 -5.42
CA TRP A 242 -16.05 7.09 -6.72
C TRP A 242 -17.48 6.51 -6.90
N ASP A 243 -18.14 6.70 -8.00
CA ASP A 243 -17.71 7.25 -9.29
C ASP A 243 -18.18 8.71 -9.51
N LYS A 244 -18.78 9.35 -8.49
CA LYS A 244 -19.16 10.77 -8.53
C LYS A 244 -17.96 11.70 -8.53
N TRP A 245 -16.86 11.24 -7.91
CA TRP A 245 -15.61 11.96 -7.79
C TRP A 245 -14.46 11.07 -8.28
N GLU A 246 -13.54 11.67 -9.01
CA GLU A 246 -12.23 11.11 -9.35
C GLU A 246 -11.19 12.09 -8.80
N GLY A 247 -10.52 11.71 -7.70
CA GLY A 247 -9.77 12.67 -6.91
C GLY A 247 -10.66 13.76 -6.36
N SER A 248 -10.31 15.02 -6.61
CA SER A 248 -11.11 16.19 -6.28
C SER A 248 -12.03 16.65 -7.41
N LEU A 249 -12.02 15.98 -8.56
CA LEU A 249 -12.86 16.30 -9.71
C LEU A 249 -14.24 15.69 -9.56
N LYS A 250 -15.26 16.53 -9.65
CA LYS A 250 -16.65 16.14 -9.52
C LYS A 250 -17.29 15.87 -10.88
N ASP A 251 -18.29 14.99 -10.88
CA ASP A 251 -19.12 14.69 -12.05
C ASP A 251 -18.31 14.15 -13.25
N THR A 252 -17.26 13.36 -12.96
CA THR A 252 -16.43 12.70 -13.97
C THR A 252 -17.18 11.58 -14.70
N CYS A 253 -18.24 11.06 -14.08
CA CYS A 253 -19.17 10.09 -14.64
C CYS A 253 -20.63 10.53 -14.42
N GLU A 254 -21.51 10.14 -15.34
CA GLU A 254 -22.96 10.28 -15.17
C GLU A 254 -23.48 9.22 -14.19
N ASN A 255 -23.62 9.56 -12.93
CA ASN A 255 -24.03 8.63 -11.87
C ASN A 255 -25.13 9.22 -10.96
N GLN A 256 -25.67 8.36 -10.10
CA GLN A 256 -26.79 8.69 -9.20
C GLN A 256 -26.34 9.35 -7.89
N GLY A 257 -25.05 9.64 -7.71
CA GLY A 257 -24.51 10.32 -6.55
C GLY A 257 -24.09 9.40 -5.41
N LEU A 258 -23.74 9.99 -4.27
CA LEU A 258 -23.22 9.26 -3.12
C LEU A 258 -24.35 8.54 -2.38
N ARG A 259 -24.27 7.19 -2.35
CA ARG A 259 -25.23 6.32 -1.63
C ARG A 259 -24.56 5.50 -0.53
N GLY A 260 -23.24 5.38 -0.59
CA GLY A 260 -22.45 4.66 0.40
C GLY A 260 -22.45 5.38 1.74
N SER A 261 -22.27 4.62 2.80
CA SER A 261 -22.09 5.18 4.15
C SER A 261 -20.75 5.91 4.27
N GLY A 262 -20.68 6.82 5.23
CA GLY A 262 -19.47 7.57 5.55
C GLY A 262 -19.52 9.01 5.08
N THR A 263 -18.51 9.77 5.48
CA THR A 263 -18.31 11.17 5.08
C THR A 263 -17.48 11.18 3.80
N LEU A 264 -17.87 12.00 2.82
CA LEU A 264 -17.05 12.26 1.64
C LEU A 264 -15.67 12.74 2.08
N THR A 265 -14.65 12.00 1.67
CA THR A 265 -13.25 12.22 2.05
C THR A 265 -12.44 12.34 0.78
N PHE A 266 -11.84 13.51 0.58
CA PHE A 266 -10.97 13.76 -0.56
C PHE A 266 -9.57 13.22 -0.31
N PRO A 267 -8.83 12.88 -1.40
CA PRO A 267 -7.47 12.39 -1.29
C PRO A 267 -6.55 13.40 -0.61
N ARG A 268 -5.54 12.91 0.05
CA ARG A 268 -4.47 13.72 0.63
C ARG A 268 -3.48 14.21 -0.42
N PHE A 269 -3.35 13.47 -1.50
CA PHE A 269 -2.52 13.80 -2.65
C PHE A 269 -3.13 13.23 -3.92
N GLU A 270 -3.12 14.01 -4.98
CA GLU A 270 -3.54 13.58 -6.32
C GLU A 270 -2.60 14.16 -7.38
N TYR A 271 -2.60 13.56 -8.56
CA TYR A 271 -1.89 14.03 -9.75
C TYR A 271 -2.66 13.65 -11.01
N ASP A 272 -2.46 14.41 -12.07
CA ASP A 272 -3.10 14.16 -13.36
C ASP A 272 -2.28 13.20 -14.23
N HIS A 273 -2.90 12.72 -15.31
CA HIS A 273 -2.31 11.74 -16.22
C HIS A 273 -1.13 12.27 -17.07
N SER A 274 -0.77 13.55 -16.97
CA SER A 274 0.51 14.03 -17.53
C SER A 274 1.72 13.64 -16.67
N VAL A 275 1.49 13.26 -15.40
CA VAL A 275 2.53 12.87 -14.46
C VAL A 275 2.68 11.34 -14.36
N GLY A 276 1.58 10.61 -14.49
CA GLY A 276 1.48 9.16 -14.42
C GLY A 276 0.03 8.75 -14.45
N ASN A 277 -0.27 7.51 -14.72
CA ASN A 277 -1.63 7.04 -14.99
C ASN A 277 -2.05 5.78 -14.21
N THR A 278 -1.24 5.36 -13.25
CA THR A 278 -1.55 4.21 -12.39
C THR A 278 -0.78 4.32 -11.09
N VAL A 279 -1.40 4.92 -10.09
CA VAL A 279 -0.78 5.09 -8.79
C VAL A 279 -0.51 3.75 -8.12
N ILE A 280 0.72 3.59 -7.67
CA ILE A 280 1.11 2.51 -6.77
C ILE A 280 1.21 3.10 -5.38
N GLY A 281 0.29 2.77 -4.52
CA GLY A 281 0.36 3.06 -3.11
C GLY A 281 1.60 2.39 -2.48
N GLY A 282 1.95 2.78 -1.28
CA GLY A 282 3.21 2.33 -0.68
C GLY A 282 3.19 2.25 0.83
N PHE A 283 4.31 2.61 1.47
CA PHE A 283 4.50 2.43 2.91
C PHE A 283 5.17 3.63 3.56
N VAL A 284 4.84 3.90 4.80
CA VAL A 284 5.65 4.77 5.65
C VAL A 284 6.88 4.01 6.11
N TYR A 285 8.06 4.50 5.77
CA TYR A 285 9.31 3.86 6.17
C TYR A 285 9.52 3.92 7.69
N ARG A 286 9.74 2.75 8.30
CA ARG A 286 9.97 2.60 9.74
C ARG A 286 11.18 1.71 10.06
N GLY A 287 11.95 1.34 9.03
CA GLY A 287 13.18 0.57 9.17
C GLY A 287 14.35 1.35 9.81
N SER A 288 15.51 0.75 9.81
CA SER A 288 16.74 1.30 10.39
C SER A 288 17.82 1.63 9.37
N ASN A 289 17.74 1.05 8.16
CA ASN A 289 18.79 1.17 7.16
C ASN A 289 18.79 2.53 6.43
N MET A 290 17.68 3.28 6.48
CA MET A 290 17.58 4.63 5.92
C MET A 290 17.15 5.60 7.01
N PRO A 291 17.99 5.95 8.01
CA PRO A 291 17.58 6.72 9.19
C PRO A 291 17.04 8.11 8.83
N ALA A 292 17.57 8.78 7.82
CA ALA A 292 17.11 10.08 7.34
C ALA A 292 15.72 10.02 6.67
N GLN A 293 15.29 8.85 6.23
CA GLN A 293 14.00 8.64 5.57
C GLN A 293 12.89 8.16 6.54
N ARG A 294 13.22 7.93 7.80
CA ARG A 294 12.27 7.40 8.77
C ARG A 294 11.09 8.36 8.99
N GLY A 295 9.88 7.87 8.75
CA GLY A 295 8.66 8.67 8.83
C GLY A 295 8.21 9.26 7.50
N ARG A 296 8.92 8.99 6.40
CA ARG A 296 8.47 9.36 5.07
C ARG A 296 7.62 8.26 4.45
N TYR A 297 6.58 8.63 3.73
CA TYR A 297 5.75 7.74 2.92
C TYR A 297 6.37 7.59 1.54
N PHE A 298 6.64 6.36 1.15
CA PHE A 298 7.17 6.02 -0.18
C PHE A 298 6.04 5.49 -1.05
N PHE A 299 5.95 5.98 -2.27
CA PHE A 299 4.93 5.60 -3.26
C PHE A 299 5.48 5.81 -4.68
N GLY A 300 4.72 5.39 -5.68
CA GLY A 300 5.14 5.53 -7.08
C GLY A 300 3.98 5.34 -8.05
N ASP A 301 4.33 5.21 -9.31
CA ASP A 301 3.43 4.96 -10.43
C ASP A 301 3.95 3.81 -11.28
N LEU A 302 3.07 3.11 -11.99
CA LEU A 302 3.42 2.00 -12.88
C LEU A 302 4.42 2.42 -13.96
N SER A 303 4.43 3.69 -14.37
CA SER A 303 5.42 4.27 -15.28
C SER A 303 6.85 4.24 -14.74
N GLY A 304 7.03 3.89 -13.47
CA GLY A 304 8.34 3.57 -12.87
C GLY A 304 8.94 4.64 -11.99
N TRP A 305 8.37 5.83 -11.88
CA TRP A 305 8.88 6.82 -10.93
C TRP A 305 8.51 6.49 -9.49
N LEU A 306 9.41 6.83 -8.56
CA LEU A 306 9.21 6.70 -7.14
C LEU A 306 9.36 8.07 -6.45
N ARG A 307 8.56 8.30 -5.43
CA ARG A 307 8.61 9.49 -4.58
C ARG A 307 8.58 9.13 -3.11
N SER A 308 9.10 10.03 -2.29
CA SER A 308 8.86 10.02 -0.85
C SER A 308 8.24 11.34 -0.42
N ALA A 309 7.40 11.33 0.61
CA ALA A 309 6.68 12.49 1.14
C ALA A 309 6.62 12.44 2.66
N ASP A 310 6.34 13.57 3.31
CA ASP A 310 6.00 13.57 4.73
C ASP A 310 4.75 12.73 4.95
N ALA A 311 4.81 11.73 5.82
CA ALA A 311 3.74 10.76 5.96
C ALA A 311 2.38 11.41 6.29
N ARG A 312 2.35 12.39 7.18
CA ARG A 312 1.09 12.99 7.65
C ARG A 312 0.43 13.93 6.64
N THR A 313 1.21 14.70 5.93
CA THR A 313 0.72 15.76 5.03
C THR A 313 0.74 15.37 3.57
N LEU A 314 1.54 14.36 3.21
CA LEU A 314 1.97 14.04 1.84
C LEU A 314 2.57 15.25 1.09
N GLY A 315 3.01 16.26 1.86
CA GLY A 315 3.81 17.39 1.39
C GLY A 315 5.31 17.04 1.34
N ASN A 316 6.14 18.04 1.05
CA ASN A 316 7.60 17.91 1.00
C ASN A 316 8.04 16.67 0.21
N ARG A 317 7.54 16.57 -1.03
CA ARG A 317 7.74 15.41 -1.91
C ARG A 317 9.10 15.46 -2.57
N HIS A 318 9.80 14.33 -2.54
CA HIS A 318 11.09 14.15 -3.22
C HIS A 318 10.96 13.03 -4.24
N VAL A 319 11.36 13.30 -5.47
CA VAL A 319 11.52 12.28 -6.52
C VAL A 319 12.82 11.51 -6.20
N LEU A 320 12.74 10.18 -6.20
CA LEU A 320 13.93 9.36 -6.05
C LEU A 320 14.73 9.36 -7.36
N GLY A 321 16.07 9.40 -7.26
CA GLY A 321 16.99 9.54 -8.40
C GLY A 321 17.10 8.31 -9.30
N PHE A 322 16.12 7.37 -9.23
CA PHE A 322 16.08 6.16 -10.06
C PHE A 322 14.62 5.78 -10.37
N GLN A 323 14.45 4.94 -11.36
CA GLN A 323 13.16 4.35 -11.75
C GLN A 323 13.17 2.85 -11.53
N VAL A 324 11.97 2.26 -11.38
CA VAL A 324 11.73 0.82 -11.41
C VAL A 324 10.73 0.55 -12.53
N SER A 325 11.19 -0.05 -13.64
CA SER A 325 10.30 -0.42 -14.75
C SER A 325 9.16 -1.28 -14.23
N ASP A 326 7.94 -1.04 -14.74
CA ASP A 326 6.73 -1.74 -14.33
C ASP A 326 6.60 -1.89 -12.80
N LEU A 327 6.79 -0.77 -12.10
CA LEU A 327 6.62 -0.71 -10.65
C LEU A 327 5.19 -1.09 -10.29
N VAL A 328 5.00 -2.27 -9.71
CA VAL A 328 3.66 -2.80 -9.42
C VAL A 328 3.33 -2.81 -7.94
N SER A 329 4.34 -2.69 -7.08
CA SER A 329 4.11 -2.73 -5.63
C SER A 329 5.33 -2.24 -4.84
N PHE A 330 5.04 -1.91 -3.60
CA PHE A 330 6.03 -1.87 -2.53
C PHE A 330 5.74 -2.99 -1.52
N GLY A 331 6.72 -3.28 -0.68
CA GLY A 331 6.56 -4.19 0.43
C GLY A 331 7.52 -3.88 1.56
N GLU A 332 7.32 -4.51 2.71
CA GLU A 332 8.23 -4.37 3.84
C GLU A 332 8.56 -5.73 4.47
N ASN A 333 9.77 -5.83 5.01
CA ASN A 333 10.13 -6.99 5.83
C ASN A 333 9.70 -6.80 7.30
N SER A 334 9.98 -7.80 8.14
CA SER A 334 9.64 -7.78 9.56
C SER A 334 10.29 -6.63 10.35
N LYS A 335 11.35 -6.02 9.81
CA LYS A 335 12.07 -4.88 10.40
C LYS A 335 11.59 -3.51 9.85
N GLY A 336 10.66 -3.49 8.88
CA GLY A 336 10.20 -2.27 8.23
C GLY A 336 11.12 -1.73 7.14
N GLU A 337 12.06 -2.55 6.65
CA GLU A 337 12.86 -2.21 5.48
C GLU A 337 12.02 -2.37 4.21
N LEU A 338 12.11 -1.39 3.30
CA LEU A 338 11.25 -1.31 2.12
C LEU A 338 11.83 -2.02 0.91
N PHE A 339 10.93 -2.53 0.10
CA PHE A 339 11.18 -3.13 -1.20
C PHE A 339 10.31 -2.47 -2.26
N ALA A 340 10.86 -2.32 -3.46
CA ALA A 340 10.13 -1.98 -4.68
C ALA A 340 10.08 -3.23 -5.57
N VAL A 341 8.93 -3.50 -6.16
CA VAL A 341 8.63 -4.71 -6.91
C VAL A 341 8.27 -4.33 -8.36
N SER A 342 9.02 -4.87 -9.30
CA SER A 342 8.74 -4.76 -10.73
C SER A 342 7.99 -6.00 -11.21
N LEU A 343 6.94 -5.83 -11.99
CA LEU A 343 6.18 -6.94 -12.58
C LEU A 343 7.02 -7.77 -13.54
N ASP A 344 8.08 -7.16 -14.14
CA ASP A 344 9.05 -7.82 -15.03
C ASP A 344 9.96 -8.85 -14.33
N GLY A 345 9.94 -8.88 -12.99
CA GLY A 345 10.70 -9.87 -12.22
C GLY A 345 11.57 -9.32 -11.10
N PRO A 346 12.27 -8.21 -11.26
CA PRO A 346 13.14 -7.70 -10.22
C PRO A 346 12.42 -7.28 -8.95
N VAL A 347 12.98 -7.68 -7.81
CA VAL A 347 12.65 -7.16 -6.48
C VAL A 347 13.86 -6.42 -5.96
N TYR A 348 13.68 -5.16 -5.60
CA TYR A 348 14.75 -4.28 -5.09
C TYR A 348 14.51 -3.95 -3.62
N ARG A 349 15.56 -3.91 -2.82
CA ARG A 349 15.53 -3.29 -1.50
C ARG A 349 15.93 -1.82 -1.63
N LEU A 350 15.20 -0.92 -0.96
CA LEU A 350 15.56 0.48 -0.86
C LEU A 350 16.57 0.65 0.28
N VAL A 351 17.63 1.42 0.01
CA VAL A 351 18.72 1.69 0.95
C VAL A 351 19.20 3.13 0.77
N ASP A 352 19.83 3.72 1.76
CA ASP A 352 20.63 4.94 1.62
C ASP A 352 22.13 4.63 1.68
N ASN A 353 22.95 5.61 1.30
CA ASN A 353 24.43 5.51 1.36
C ASN A 353 24.93 5.66 2.80
#